data_2f5eb5d9f9db71d1fbbdb9c793a38800
#
_entry.id   2f5eb5d9f9db71d1fbbdb9c793a38800
#
_cell.length_a   1.000
_cell.length_b   1.000
_cell.length_c   1.000
_cell.angle_alpha   90.00
_cell.angle_beta   90.00
_cell.angle_gamma   90.00
#
_symmetry.space_group_name_H-M   'P 1'
#
loop_
_entity.id
_entity.type
_entity.pdbx_description
1 polymer ?
#
loop_
_entity_poly.entity_id
_entity_poly.type
_entity_poly.pdbx_seq_one_letter_code
_entity_poly.pdbx_strand_id
1 'polypeptide(L)'
;IAELLGQLVLQRQLASSLRRAEKNGVPLPPDAGDWWVVVDFFRQIDRPGYVTIARRMLNHLCWSGVPEALELLPRFTGSWSGPAAPEESSDENRPMARRNLDALLKVAEEVFGIAARHIPPGEIRRSIQRWIKDSRSTFLIGALENQGTSLTELAQALSRFRHAALSDRDLSKSIQVDMRAKLVRRFLTDHVQFVGIAKNYIDVSDFQELTRRIICPPGSHGRVGGKSSGLFLAVNIVRKSEEYAETLSDIRIPKT
;
A
#
# COMPACT_ATOMS: atom_id res chain seq x y z
N ILE A 1 21.26 12.23 9.72
CA ILE A 1 21.59 13.23 8.69
C ILE A 1 20.69 13.06 7.46
N ALA A 2 20.52 11.85 6.90
CA ALA A 2 19.65 11.59 5.75
C ALA A 2 18.17 11.92 6.02
N GLU A 3 17.68 11.64 7.22
CA GLU A 3 16.31 11.93 7.66
C GLU A 3 16.06 13.41 7.84
N LEU A 4 17.03 14.15 8.39
CA LEU A 4 17.01 15.61 8.50
C LEU A 4 17.07 16.31 7.14
N LEU A 5 17.89 15.80 6.21
CA LEU A 5 17.94 16.29 4.83
C LEU A 5 16.62 16.02 4.10
N GLY A 6 16.01 14.86 4.31
CA GLY A 6 14.68 14.54 3.78
C GLY A 6 13.60 15.48 4.30
N GLN A 7 13.60 15.80 5.59
CA GLN A 7 12.67 16.76 6.20
C GLN A 7 12.90 18.19 5.68
N LEU A 8 14.14 18.63 5.51
CA LEU A 8 14.48 19.97 4.98
C LEU A 8 14.09 20.11 3.50
N VAL A 9 14.27 19.06 2.68
CA VAL A 9 13.82 19.03 1.29
C VAL A 9 12.30 19.05 1.22
N LEU A 10 11.63 18.30 2.07
CA LEU A 10 10.17 18.33 2.18
C LEU A 10 9.66 19.71 2.60
N GLN A 11 10.26 20.34 3.61
CA GLN A 11 9.87 21.69 4.06
C GLN A 11 10.10 22.76 2.98
N ARG A 12 11.19 22.69 2.21
CA ARG A 12 11.42 23.62 1.08
C ARG A 12 10.42 23.41 -0.05
N GLN A 13 10.10 22.18 -0.38
CA GLN A 13 9.08 21.86 -1.39
C GLN A 13 7.69 22.26 -0.89
N LEU A 14 7.38 22.07 0.40
CA LEU A 14 6.21 22.57 1.10
C LEU A 14 6.03 24.08 0.91
N ALA A 15 7.05 24.85 1.24
CA ALA A 15 7.01 26.30 1.11
C ALA A 15 6.86 26.79 -0.34
N SER A 16 7.42 26.06 -1.31
CA SER A 16 7.29 26.42 -2.73
C SER A 16 5.90 26.08 -3.28
N SER A 17 5.27 24.96 -2.83
CA SER A 17 3.92 24.58 -3.24
C SER A 17 2.85 25.49 -2.64
N LEU A 18 3.00 25.92 -1.39
CA LEU A 18 2.13 26.91 -0.76
C LEU A 18 2.17 28.24 -1.49
N ARG A 19 3.37 28.77 -1.80
CA ARG A 19 3.51 30.02 -2.57
C ARG A 19 2.94 29.93 -3.98
N ARG A 20 2.98 28.75 -4.59
CA ARG A 20 2.42 28.51 -5.93
C ARG A 20 0.89 28.40 -5.89
N ALA A 21 0.32 27.77 -4.85
CA ALA A 21 -1.11 27.71 -4.61
C ALA A 21 -1.71 29.11 -4.37
N GLU A 22 -1.06 29.91 -3.53
CA GLU A 22 -1.43 31.34 -3.33
C GLU A 22 -1.37 32.14 -4.62
N LYS A 23 -0.35 31.93 -5.46
CA LYS A 23 -0.16 32.63 -6.73
C LYS A 23 -1.16 32.23 -7.80
N ASN A 24 -1.67 30.98 -7.76
CA ASN A 24 -2.62 30.46 -8.73
C ASN A 24 -4.09 30.62 -8.30
N GLY A 25 -4.37 31.33 -7.20
CA GLY A 25 -5.73 31.60 -6.72
C GLY A 25 -6.54 30.34 -6.38
N VAL A 26 -5.86 29.22 -6.10
CA VAL A 26 -6.55 28.02 -5.60
C VAL A 26 -6.96 28.31 -4.17
N PRO A 27 -8.27 28.36 -3.84
CA PRO A 27 -8.72 28.61 -2.49
C PRO A 27 -8.26 27.45 -1.62
N LEU A 28 -7.22 27.68 -0.82
CA LEU A 28 -6.83 26.78 0.27
C LEU A 28 -7.99 26.80 1.27
N PRO A 29 -8.55 25.63 1.65
CA PRO A 29 -9.47 25.59 2.77
C PRO A 29 -8.76 26.21 3.98
N PRO A 30 -9.41 27.07 4.78
CA PRO A 30 -8.78 27.81 5.89
C PRO A 30 -8.06 26.92 6.91
N ASP A 31 -8.38 25.62 6.94
CA ASP A 31 -7.74 24.59 7.75
C ASP A 31 -6.98 23.54 6.92
N ALA A 32 -6.53 23.91 5.71
CA ALA A 32 -5.68 23.04 4.89
C ALA A 32 -4.33 22.83 5.61
N GLY A 33 -4.31 21.88 6.52
CA GLY A 33 -3.09 21.46 7.17
C GLY A 33 -2.10 20.83 6.19
N ASP A 34 -0.97 20.37 6.69
CA ASP A 34 0.14 19.75 5.92
C ASP A 34 -0.29 18.66 4.91
N TRP A 35 -1.49 18.08 5.05
CA TRP A 35 -1.99 17.03 4.16
C TRP A 35 -2.24 17.52 2.71
N TRP A 36 -2.73 18.76 2.55
CA TRP A 36 -3.01 19.33 1.23
C TRP A 36 -1.76 19.45 0.38
N VAL A 37 -0.65 19.79 1.01
CA VAL A 37 0.64 19.91 0.34
C VAL A 37 1.13 18.56 -0.16
N VAL A 38 0.93 17.50 0.63
CA VAL A 38 1.26 16.14 0.20
C VAL A 38 0.40 15.75 -1.01
N VAL A 39 -0.87 16.09 -0.99
CA VAL A 39 -1.82 15.82 -2.08
C VAL A 39 -1.46 16.59 -3.34
N ASP A 40 -1.17 17.90 -3.24
CA ASP A 40 -0.80 18.72 -4.39
C ASP A 40 0.55 18.27 -4.99
N PHE A 41 1.52 17.95 -4.15
CA PHE A 41 2.79 17.38 -4.60
C PHE A 41 2.60 16.07 -5.37
N PHE A 42 1.72 15.19 -4.87
CA PHE A 42 1.41 13.93 -5.53
C PHE A 42 0.71 14.15 -6.87
N ARG A 43 -0.20 15.12 -6.95
CA ARG A 43 -0.88 15.53 -8.18
C ARG A 43 0.11 15.97 -9.27
N GLN A 44 1.20 16.62 -8.90
CA GLN A 44 2.20 17.13 -9.85
C GLN A 44 3.17 16.04 -10.33
N ILE A 45 3.54 15.10 -9.46
CA ILE A 45 4.57 14.09 -9.74
C ILE A 45 3.99 12.79 -10.28
N ASP A 46 2.89 12.32 -9.69
CA ASP A 46 2.26 11.04 -10.01
C ASP A 46 0.74 11.19 -10.13
N ARG A 47 0.29 11.71 -11.27
CA ARG A 47 -1.14 11.91 -11.55
C ARG A 47 -1.97 10.63 -11.44
N PRO A 48 -1.54 9.45 -11.94
CA PRO A 48 -2.28 8.21 -11.74
C PRO A 48 -2.37 7.79 -10.27
N GLY A 49 -1.27 7.93 -9.52
CA GLY A 49 -1.24 7.68 -8.08
C GLY A 49 -2.17 8.62 -7.31
N TYR A 50 -2.21 9.89 -7.66
CA TYR A 50 -3.14 10.87 -7.10
C TYR A 50 -4.60 10.46 -7.28
N VAL A 51 -4.99 10.05 -8.49
CA VAL A 51 -6.35 9.54 -8.77
C VAL A 51 -6.65 8.27 -7.97
N THR A 52 -5.66 7.39 -7.80
CA THR A 52 -5.81 6.18 -6.99
C THR A 52 -6.07 6.50 -5.51
N ILE A 53 -5.34 7.47 -4.96
CA ILE A 53 -5.53 7.92 -3.57
C ILE A 53 -6.88 8.62 -3.41
N ALA A 54 -7.27 9.47 -4.36
CA ALA A 54 -8.59 10.12 -4.36
C ALA A 54 -9.73 9.10 -4.41
N ARG A 55 -9.59 8.01 -5.19
CA ARG A 55 -10.57 6.93 -5.21
C ARG A 55 -10.70 6.23 -3.84
N ARG A 56 -9.59 6.00 -3.15
CA ARG A 56 -9.61 5.44 -1.79
C ARG A 56 -10.25 6.41 -0.80
N MET A 57 -10.00 7.70 -0.94
CA MET A 57 -10.64 8.74 -0.13
C MET A 57 -12.15 8.79 -0.39
N LEU A 58 -12.59 8.72 -1.66
CA LEU A 58 -13.99 8.65 -2.02
C LEU A 58 -14.68 7.45 -1.37
N ASN A 59 -14.06 6.27 -1.46
CA ASN A 59 -14.59 5.07 -0.79
C ASN A 59 -14.69 5.29 0.73
N HIS A 60 -13.68 5.88 1.36
CA HIS A 60 -13.70 6.17 2.78
C HIS A 60 -14.86 7.11 3.17
N LEU A 61 -15.10 8.16 2.39
CA LEU A 61 -16.21 9.10 2.58
C LEU A 61 -17.57 8.39 2.42
N CYS A 62 -17.71 7.54 1.39
CA CYS A 62 -18.93 6.75 1.18
C CYS A 62 -19.22 5.82 2.37
N TRP A 63 -18.18 5.13 2.88
CA TRP A 63 -18.31 4.27 4.07
C TRP A 63 -18.62 5.05 5.34
N SER A 64 -18.19 6.31 5.41
CA SER A 64 -18.52 7.24 6.51
C SER A 64 -19.91 7.85 6.37
N GLY A 65 -20.67 7.50 5.33
CA GLY A 65 -22.05 7.95 5.12
C GLY A 65 -22.17 9.39 4.59
N VAL A 66 -21.15 9.94 3.94
CA VAL A 66 -21.19 11.28 3.35
C VAL A 66 -22.00 11.28 2.05
N PRO A 67 -23.17 11.93 1.98
CA PRO A 67 -24.05 11.86 0.80
C PRO A 67 -23.40 12.40 -0.47
N GLU A 68 -22.70 13.52 -0.39
CA GLU A 68 -22.01 14.17 -1.50
C GLU A 68 -20.98 13.23 -2.17
N ALA A 69 -20.37 12.33 -1.39
CA ALA A 69 -19.41 11.35 -1.90
C ALA A 69 -20.10 10.26 -2.76
N LEU A 70 -21.33 9.89 -2.40
CA LEU A 70 -22.09 8.89 -3.17
C LEU A 70 -22.44 9.42 -4.56
N GLU A 71 -22.68 10.72 -4.71
CA GLU A 71 -22.95 11.36 -6.00
C GLU A 71 -21.71 11.36 -6.93
N LEU A 72 -20.50 11.37 -6.35
CA LEU A 72 -19.27 11.32 -7.14
C LEU A 72 -18.88 9.89 -7.56
N LEU A 73 -19.41 8.86 -6.90
CA LEU A 73 -19.02 7.48 -7.14
C LEU A 73 -19.22 7.04 -8.60
N PRO A 74 -20.35 7.32 -9.27
CA PRO A 74 -20.55 6.99 -10.69
C PRO A 74 -19.53 7.68 -11.61
N ARG A 75 -19.13 8.90 -11.30
CA ARG A 75 -18.13 9.67 -12.07
C ARG A 75 -16.74 9.05 -11.98
N PHE A 76 -16.44 8.37 -10.88
CA PHE A 76 -15.19 7.59 -10.71
C PHE A 76 -15.28 6.20 -11.31
N THR A 77 -16.44 5.51 -11.23
CA THR A 77 -16.60 4.12 -11.67
C THR A 77 -16.98 3.96 -13.14
N GLY A 78 -17.48 5.00 -13.79
CA GLY A 78 -17.77 5.02 -15.24
C GLY A 78 -19.15 4.51 -15.62
N SER A 79 -20.05 4.31 -14.66
CA SER A 79 -21.47 4.07 -14.93
C SER A 79 -22.26 5.36 -15.15
N TRP A 80 -21.58 6.52 -15.23
CA TRP A 80 -22.24 7.78 -15.54
C TRP A 80 -22.39 7.93 -17.06
N SER A 81 -23.55 7.55 -17.56
CA SER A 81 -24.09 8.04 -18.83
C SER A 81 -24.46 9.51 -18.59
N GLY A 82 -23.62 10.44 -19.07
CA GLY A 82 -23.96 11.87 -19.06
C GLY A 82 -25.31 12.11 -19.76
N PRO A 83 -25.94 13.30 -19.58
CA PRO A 83 -27.17 13.60 -20.26
C PRO A 83 -26.96 13.48 -21.77
N ALA A 84 -27.69 12.53 -22.39
CA ALA A 84 -27.86 12.32 -23.83
C ALA A 84 -26.57 11.95 -24.62
N ALA A 85 -26.12 10.72 -24.50
CA ALA A 85 -25.65 10.01 -25.68
C ALA A 85 -26.82 9.20 -26.24
N PRO A 86 -27.11 9.24 -27.57
CA PRO A 86 -28.21 8.47 -28.14
C PRO A 86 -27.99 6.98 -27.90
N GLU A 87 -29.06 6.27 -27.57
CA GLU A 87 -29.12 4.81 -27.45
C GLU A 87 -28.80 4.18 -28.79
N GLU A 88 -27.53 3.93 -29.06
CA GLU A 88 -27.10 3.06 -30.13
C GLU A 88 -26.34 1.85 -29.56
N SER A 89 -27.05 0.72 -29.66
CA SER A 89 -26.58 -0.67 -29.58
C SER A 89 -25.82 -1.08 -28.33
N SER A 90 -26.45 -1.93 -27.54
CA SER A 90 -25.90 -2.78 -26.52
C SER A 90 -24.92 -3.82 -27.11
N ASP A 91 -23.72 -3.42 -27.42
CA ASP A 91 -22.64 -4.34 -27.74
C ASP A 91 -21.80 -4.52 -26.47
N GLU A 92 -22.02 -5.64 -25.77
CA GLU A 92 -21.34 -6.01 -24.50
C GLU A 92 -19.81 -6.15 -24.65
N ASN A 93 -19.28 -6.20 -25.87
CA ASN A 93 -17.86 -6.32 -26.19
C ASN A 93 -17.18 -4.99 -26.55
N ARG A 94 -17.82 -3.85 -26.35
CA ARG A 94 -17.16 -2.57 -26.63
C ARG A 94 -16.02 -2.33 -25.63
N PRO A 95 -14.77 -2.09 -26.10
CA PRO A 95 -13.70 -1.72 -25.20
C PRO A 95 -14.10 -0.46 -24.44
N MET A 96 -14.10 -0.53 -23.11
CA MET A 96 -14.37 0.65 -22.26
C MET A 96 -13.48 1.80 -22.72
N ALA A 97 -14.08 2.92 -23.12
CA ALA A 97 -13.35 4.10 -23.53
C ALA A 97 -12.31 4.45 -22.44
N ARG A 98 -11.03 4.58 -22.83
CA ARG A 98 -9.98 5.01 -21.93
C ARG A 98 -10.42 6.34 -21.34
N ARG A 99 -10.65 6.34 -20.01
CA ARG A 99 -11.07 7.55 -19.32
C ARG A 99 -10.02 8.62 -19.49
N ASN A 100 -10.47 9.82 -19.83
CA ASN A 100 -9.61 10.97 -19.85
C ASN A 100 -9.07 11.23 -18.44
N LEU A 101 -7.78 11.11 -18.25
CA LEU A 101 -7.09 11.32 -16.97
C LEU A 101 -7.42 12.72 -16.40
N ASP A 102 -7.55 13.73 -17.26
CA ASP A 102 -7.88 15.10 -16.85
C ASP A 102 -9.28 15.21 -16.24
N ALA A 103 -10.24 14.43 -16.75
CA ALA A 103 -11.57 14.36 -16.14
C ALA A 103 -11.52 13.72 -14.75
N LEU A 104 -10.74 12.65 -14.59
CA LEU A 104 -10.56 12.01 -13.29
C LEU A 104 -9.81 12.90 -12.29
N LEU A 105 -8.88 13.73 -12.75
CA LEU A 105 -8.17 14.69 -11.89
C LEU A 105 -9.14 15.74 -11.32
N LYS A 106 -10.11 16.24 -12.11
CA LYS A 106 -11.13 17.17 -11.62
C LYS A 106 -12.01 16.53 -10.54
N VAL A 107 -12.47 15.30 -10.79
CA VAL A 107 -13.26 14.56 -9.78
C VAL A 107 -12.43 14.30 -8.51
N ALA A 108 -11.16 14.00 -8.65
CA ALA A 108 -10.24 13.82 -7.51
C ALA A 108 -10.12 15.10 -6.65
N GLU A 109 -10.08 16.27 -7.28
CA GLU A 109 -10.06 17.56 -6.56
C GLU A 109 -11.38 17.77 -5.78
N GLU A 110 -12.53 17.46 -6.38
CA GLU A 110 -13.82 17.51 -5.70
C GLU A 110 -13.86 16.58 -4.47
N VAL A 111 -13.33 15.36 -4.59
CA VAL A 111 -13.25 14.40 -3.49
C VAL A 111 -12.45 14.94 -2.31
N PHE A 112 -11.29 15.54 -2.54
CA PHE A 112 -10.49 16.13 -1.47
C PHE A 112 -11.15 17.39 -0.88
N GLY A 113 -11.90 18.14 -1.69
CA GLY A 113 -12.74 19.24 -1.20
C GLY A 113 -13.83 18.76 -0.24
N ILE A 114 -14.50 17.63 -0.55
CA ILE A 114 -15.47 17.02 0.37
C ILE A 114 -14.76 16.48 1.62
N ALA A 115 -13.63 15.79 1.47
CA ALA A 115 -12.87 15.28 2.60
C ALA A 115 -12.49 16.38 3.60
N ALA A 116 -12.06 17.54 3.11
CA ALA A 116 -11.71 18.69 3.95
C ALA A 116 -12.87 19.19 4.83
N ARG A 117 -14.12 19.02 4.38
CA ARG A 117 -15.31 19.45 5.15
C ARG A 117 -15.78 18.42 6.18
N HIS A 118 -15.54 17.13 5.94
CA HIS A 118 -16.14 16.04 6.71
C HIS A 118 -15.16 15.25 7.57
N ILE A 119 -13.84 15.32 7.28
CA ILE A 119 -12.82 14.52 7.97
C ILE A 119 -11.79 15.45 8.63
N PRO A 120 -11.40 15.18 9.89
CA PRO A 120 -10.34 15.95 10.55
C PRO A 120 -9.02 15.90 9.77
N PRO A 121 -8.29 17.02 9.65
CA PRO A 121 -7.05 17.12 8.86
C PRO A 121 -6.00 16.04 9.21
N GLY A 122 -5.86 15.73 10.50
CA GLY A 122 -4.95 14.69 10.98
C GLY A 122 -5.32 13.27 10.52
N GLU A 123 -6.60 12.99 10.32
CA GLU A 123 -7.08 11.71 9.80
C GLU A 123 -6.88 11.61 8.29
N ILE A 124 -7.16 12.67 7.54
CA ILE A 124 -6.86 12.76 6.11
C ILE A 124 -5.37 12.48 5.87
N ARG A 125 -4.48 13.15 6.62
CA ARG A 125 -3.03 12.96 6.50
C ARG A 125 -2.62 11.52 6.77
N ARG A 126 -3.10 10.92 7.86
CA ARG A 126 -2.76 9.52 8.21
C ARG A 126 -3.24 8.54 7.16
N SER A 127 -4.44 8.74 6.63
CA SER A 127 -5.01 7.90 5.58
C SER A 127 -4.21 7.98 4.28
N ILE A 128 -3.88 9.19 3.83
CA ILE A 128 -3.06 9.40 2.62
C ILE A 128 -1.68 8.78 2.78
N GLN A 129 -0.99 9.02 3.90
CA GLN A 129 0.33 8.44 4.16
C GLN A 129 0.31 6.92 4.13
N ARG A 130 -0.72 6.31 4.74
CA ARG A 130 -0.92 4.86 4.72
C ARG A 130 -1.14 4.36 3.30
N TRP A 131 -1.99 4.99 2.52
CA TRP A 131 -2.29 4.56 1.15
C TRP A 131 -1.11 4.73 0.19
N ILE A 132 -0.26 5.73 0.40
CA ILE A 132 1.01 5.87 -0.34
C ILE A 132 1.94 4.69 -0.02
N LYS A 133 2.05 4.31 1.26
CA LYS A 133 2.85 3.15 1.68
C LYS A 133 2.28 1.85 1.11
N ASP A 134 0.96 1.67 1.15
CA ASP A 134 0.27 0.54 0.53
C ASP A 134 0.59 0.44 -0.97
N SER A 135 0.50 1.55 -1.69
CA SER A 135 0.82 1.57 -3.14
C SER A 135 2.29 1.23 -3.41
N ARG A 136 3.20 1.70 -2.55
CA ARG A 136 4.62 1.37 -2.66
C ARG A 136 4.93 -0.10 -2.35
N SER A 137 4.06 -0.81 -1.65
CA SER A 137 4.23 -2.25 -1.38
C SER A 137 3.75 -3.16 -2.51
N THR A 138 3.04 -2.62 -3.49
CA THR A 138 2.38 -3.40 -4.57
C THR A 138 3.37 -4.24 -5.38
N PHE A 139 4.62 -3.77 -5.56
CA PHE A 139 5.64 -4.55 -6.27
C PHE A 139 5.99 -5.87 -5.57
N LEU A 140 6.01 -5.88 -4.23
CA LEU A 140 6.28 -7.10 -3.47
C LEU A 140 5.08 -8.06 -3.57
N ILE A 141 3.86 -7.53 -3.48
CA ILE A 141 2.64 -8.32 -3.65
C ILE A 141 2.61 -8.95 -5.05
N GLY A 142 2.87 -8.17 -6.09
CA GLY A 142 2.92 -8.67 -7.47
C GLY A 142 3.99 -9.76 -7.67
N ALA A 143 5.17 -9.60 -7.07
CA ALA A 143 6.21 -10.62 -7.10
C ALA A 143 5.78 -11.92 -6.39
N LEU A 144 5.02 -11.81 -5.28
CA LEU A 144 4.51 -12.97 -4.54
C LEU A 144 3.37 -13.69 -5.27
N GLU A 145 2.56 -12.98 -6.04
CA GLU A 145 1.45 -13.54 -6.82
C GLU A 145 1.93 -14.25 -8.09
N ASN A 146 3.02 -13.78 -8.68
CA ASN A 146 3.59 -14.38 -9.86
C ASN A 146 4.33 -15.69 -9.50
N GLN A 147 3.75 -16.82 -9.87
CA GLN A 147 4.34 -18.14 -9.63
C GLN A 147 5.68 -18.36 -10.36
N GLY A 148 5.91 -17.64 -11.45
CA GLY A 148 7.16 -17.66 -12.21
C GLY A 148 8.31 -16.91 -11.53
N THR A 149 8.08 -16.14 -10.47
CA THR A 149 9.12 -15.43 -9.74
C THR A 149 9.98 -16.40 -8.93
N SER A 150 11.30 -16.38 -9.13
CA SER A 150 12.23 -17.23 -8.39
C SER A 150 12.42 -16.76 -6.92
N LEU A 151 12.94 -17.64 -6.07
CA LEU A 151 13.27 -17.27 -4.68
C LEU A 151 14.31 -16.14 -4.61
N THR A 152 15.23 -16.08 -5.56
CA THR A 152 16.23 -15.00 -5.66
C THR A 152 15.57 -13.65 -5.94
N GLU A 153 14.64 -13.62 -6.89
CA GLU A 153 13.87 -12.40 -7.21
C GLU A 153 12.97 -11.96 -6.05
N LEU A 154 12.36 -12.91 -5.34
CA LEU A 154 11.60 -12.63 -4.13
C LEU A 154 12.47 -12.06 -3.01
N ALA A 155 13.68 -12.60 -2.82
CA ALA A 155 14.64 -12.07 -1.86
C ALA A 155 15.07 -10.63 -2.22
N GLN A 156 15.25 -10.34 -3.51
CA GLN A 156 15.52 -8.99 -4.01
C GLN A 156 14.31 -8.05 -3.76
N ALA A 157 13.09 -8.51 -4.03
CA ALA A 157 11.87 -7.74 -3.76
C ALA A 157 11.71 -7.43 -2.25
N LEU A 158 11.97 -8.40 -1.38
CA LEU A 158 11.99 -8.21 0.07
C LEU A 158 13.08 -7.20 0.51
N SER A 159 14.26 -7.27 -0.10
CA SER A 159 15.34 -6.31 0.16
C SER A 159 14.95 -4.89 -0.27
N ARG A 160 14.34 -4.73 -1.45
CA ARG A 160 13.82 -3.44 -1.93
C ARG A 160 12.74 -2.88 -1.00
N PHE A 161 11.83 -3.73 -0.52
CA PHE A 161 10.80 -3.34 0.44
C PHE A 161 11.42 -2.73 1.71
N ARG A 162 12.47 -3.33 2.25
CA ARG A 162 13.22 -2.80 3.39
C ARG A 162 13.91 -1.48 3.06
N HIS A 163 14.59 -1.38 1.90
CA HIS A 163 15.28 -0.15 1.50
C HIS A 163 14.32 1.02 1.25
N ALA A 164 13.06 0.74 0.92
CA ALA A 164 12.03 1.76 0.86
C ALA A 164 11.56 2.27 2.24
N ALA A 165 12.23 1.85 3.32
CA ALA A 165 11.88 2.13 4.71
C ALA A 165 10.41 1.76 5.04
N LEU A 166 9.90 0.70 4.39
CA LEU A 166 8.58 0.17 4.65
C LEU A 166 8.67 -0.93 5.72
N SER A 167 7.80 -0.80 6.71
CA SER A 167 7.50 -1.88 7.64
C SER A 167 6.09 -2.39 7.32
N ASP A 168 5.85 -3.68 7.54
CA ASP A 168 4.50 -4.21 7.37
C ASP A 168 3.50 -3.57 8.35
N ARG A 169 3.97 -3.11 9.51
CA ARG A 169 3.15 -2.38 10.51
C ARG A 169 2.66 -1.02 10.02
N ASP A 170 3.32 -0.44 9.03
CA ASP A 170 2.97 0.83 8.41
C ASP A 170 1.84 0.71 7.37
N LEU A 171 1.56 -0.51 6.93
CA LEU A 171 0.56 -0.82 5.93
C LEU A 171 -0.84 -0.97 6.56
N SER A 172 -1.87 -0.93 5.74
CA SER A 172 -3.23 -1.27 6.18
C SER A 172 -3.31 -2.74 6.64
N LYS A 173 -4.14 -3.02 7.65
CA LYS A 173 -4.27 -4.38 8.22
C LYS A 173 -4.58 -5.44 7.18
N SER A 174 -5.42 -5.11 6.20
CA SER A 174 -5.76 -6.03 5.11
C SER A 174 -4.54 -6.40 4.27
N ILE A 175 -3.71 -5.43 3.91
CA ILE A 175 -2.48 -5.65 3.14
C ILE A 175 -1.43 -6.40 3.98
N GLN A 176 -1.31 -6.08 5.27
CA GLN A 176 -0.41 -6.83 6.16
C GLN A 176 -0.74 -8.31 6.18
N VAL A 177 -2.01 -8.64 6.44
CA VAL A 177 -2.47 -10.03 6.54
C VAL A 177 -2.32 -10.76 5.19
N ASP A 178 -2.68 -10.12 4.09
CA ASP A 178 -2.55 -10.68 2.75
C ASP A 178 -1.08 -10.93 2.39
N MET A 179 -0.21 -9.95 2.60
CA MET A 179 1.23 -10.06 2.33
C MET A 179 1.88 -11.17 3.16
N ARG A 180 1.59 -11.24 4.47
CA ARG A 180 2.11 -12.29 5.35
C ARG A 180 1.64 -13.67 4.90
N ALA A 181 0.34 -13.82 4.57
CA ALA A 181 -0.19 -15.07 4.08
C ALA A 181 0.45 -15.52 2.76
N LYS A 182 0.67 -14.58 1.83
CA LYS A 182 1.37 -14.84 0.55
C LYS A 182 2.83 -15.24 0.78
N LEU A 183 3.54 -14.56 1.68
CA LEU A 183 4.92 -14.93 2.06
C LEU A 183 4.98 -16.34 2.65
N VAL A 184 4.08 -16.68 3.59
CA VAL A 184 4.01 -18.03 4.15
C VAL A 184 3.79 -19.07 3.06
N ARG A 185 2.82 -18.83 2.17
CA ARG A 185 2.52 -19.76 1.06
C ARG A 185 3.68 -19.90 0.09
N ARG A 186 4.40 -18.85 -0.15
CA ARG A 186 5.47 -18.84 -1.15
C ARG A 186 6.76 -19.45 -0.65
N PHE A 187 7.11 -19.22 0.62
CA PHE A 187 8.37 -19.69 1.20
C PHE A 187 8.23 -20.98 1.98
N LEU A 188 7.12 -21.19 2.69
CA LEU A 188 6.97 -22.28 3.64
C LEU A 188 6.00 -23.37 3.14
N THR A 189 4.71 -23.11 3.19
CA THR A 189 3.67 -24.09 2.81
C THR A 189 2.35 -23.38 2.50
N ASP A 190 1.52 -24.03 1.67
CA ASP A 190 0.15 -23.61 1.38
C ASP A 190 -0.90 -24.29 2.27
N HIS A 191 -0.48 -25.11 3.23
CA HIS A 191 -1.39 -25.75 4.16
C HIS A 191 -2.18 -24.73 4.97
N VAL A 192 -3.50 -24.72 4.83
CA VAL A 192 -4.40 -23.62 5.29
C VAL A 192 -4.26 -23.36 6.79
N GLN A 193 -4.22 -24.41 7.62
CA GLN A 193 -4.09 -24.25 9.07
C GLN A 193 -2.75 -23.62 9.45
N PHE A 194 -1.66 -24.05 8.80
CA PHE A 194 -0.33 -23.48 9.03
C PHE A 194 -0.29 -22.00 8.65
N VAL A 195 -0.82 -21.65 7.47
CA VAL A 195 -0.91 -20.25 7.00
C VAL A 195 -1.75 -19.42 7.97
N GLY A 196 -2.86 -19.98 8.46
CA GLY A 196 -3.76 -19.32 9.41
C GLY A 196 -3.07 -18.93 10.72
N ILE A 197 -2.17 -19.78 11.22
CA ILE A 197 -1.39 -19.53 12.43
C ILE A 197 -0.19 -18.62 12.11
N ALA A 198 0.61 -18.99 11.13
CA ALA A 198 1.90 -18.36 10.83
C ALA A 198 1.79 -16.87 10.51
N LYS A 199 0.75 -16.43 9.80
CA LYS A 199 0.51 -15.01 9.46
C LYS A 199 0.39 -14.09 10.68
N ASN A 200 0.10 -14.63 11.86
CA ASN A 200 -0.03 -13.87 13.10
C ASN A 200 1.31 -13.72 13.82
N TYR A 201 2.26 -14.64 13.60
CA TYR A 201 3.53 -14.69 14.31
C TYR A 201 4.74 -14.36 13.45
N ILE A 202 4.62 -14.45 12.11
CA ILE A 202 5.72 -14.17 11.19
C ILE A 202 5.39 -12.88 10.43
N ASP A 203 6.30 -11.92 10.43
CA ASP A 203 6.20 -10.68 9.68
C ASP A 203 7.18 -10.63 8.50
N VAL A 204 7.15 -9.55 7.74
CA VAL A 204 7.99 -9.42 6.54
C VAL A 204 9.47 -9.40 6.89
N SER A 205 9.86 -8.87 8.04
CA SER A 205 11.26 -8.82 8.48
C SER A 205 11.82 -10.22 8.79
N ASP A 206 10.98 -11.10 9.32
CA ASP A 206 11.38 -12.50 9.58
C ASP A 206 11.68 -13.23 8.27
N PHE A 207 10.91 -12.98 7.21
CA PHE A 207 11.21 -13.53 5.88
C PHE A 207 12.48 -12.95 5.26
N GLN A 208 12.81 -11.70 5.53
CA GLN A 208 14.09 -11.12 5.11
C GLN A 208 15.27 -11.82 5.81
N GLU A 209 15.13 -12.17 7.09
CA GLU A 209 16.14 -12.97 7.79
C GLU A 209 16.21 -14.39 7.22
N LEU A 210 15.06 -15.01 6.95
CA LEU A 210 14.99 -16.34 6.35
C LEU A 210 15.72 -16.40 5.00
N THR A 211 15.48 -15.44 4.09
CA THR A 211 16.11 -15.43 2.76
C THR A 211 17.63 -15.33 2.79
N ARG A 212 18.23 -14.79 3.87
CA ARG A 212 19.68 -14.77 4.05
C ARG A 212 20.26 -16.11 4.49
N ARG A 213 19.41 -17.01 5.00
CA ARG A 213 19.80 -18.32 5.52
C ARG A 213 19.49 -19.45 4.54
N ILE A 214 18.58 -19.23 3.61
CA ILE A 214 18.27 -20.22 2.58
C ILE A 214 19.42 -20.31 1.58
N ILE A 215 19.89 -21.52 1.36
CA ILE A 215 20.85 -21.86 0.32
C ILE A 215 20.06 -22.49 -0.83
N CYS A 216 19.88 -21.78 -1.91
CA CYS A 216 19.16 -22.28 -3.09
C CYS A 216 19.93 -21.95 -4.37
N PRO A 217 19.84 -22.81 -5.39
CA PRO A 217 20.36 -22.49 -6.72
C PRO A 217 19.67 -21.24 -7.30
N PRO A 218 20.38 -20.47 -8.16
CA PRO A 218 19.76 -19.41 -8.92
C PRO A 218 18.55 -19.93 -9.72
N GLY A 219 17.46 -19.17 -9.73
CA GLY A 219 16.24 -19.57 -10.43
C GLY A 219 15.38 -20.62 -9.71
N SER A 220 15.71 -21.00 -8.47
CA SER A 220 14.90 -21.92 -7.68
C SER A 220 13.51 -21.35 -7.40
N HIS A 221 12.46 -22.17 -7.56
CA HIS A 221 11.07 -21.88 -7.27
C HIS A 221 10.52 -22.69 -6.08
N GLY A 222 11.38 -23.46 -5.41
CA GLY A 222 11.01 -24.34 -4.31
C GLY A 222 10.54 -23.61 -3.05
N ARG A 223 10.13 -24.42 -2.08
CA ARG A 223 9.80 -23.97 -0.71
C ARG A 223 10.77 -24.57 0.27
N VAL A 224 10.88 -23.95 1.43
CA VAL A 224 11.61 -24.53 2.57
C VAL A 224 10.92 -25.83 2.99
N GLY A 225 11.70 -26.86 3.28
CA GLY A 225 11.18 -28.17 3.70
C GLY A 225 10.31 -28.09 4.97
N GLY A 226 9.38 -29.04 5.12
CA GLY A 226 8.38 -29.00 6.20
C GLY A 226 8.96 -28.91 7.61
N LYS A 227 10.08 -29.62 7.90
CA LYS A 227 10.76 -29.55 9.20
C LYS A 227 11.31 -28.15 9.47
N SER A 228 11.97 -27.55 8.48
CA SER A 228 12.52 -26.19 8.58
C SER A 228 11.42 -25.13 8.68
N SER A 229 10.30 -25.32 7.98
CA SER A 229 9.12 -24.44 8.07
C SER A 229 8.52 -24.47 9.47
N GLY A 230 8.37 -25.65 10.06
CA GLY A 230 7.86 -25.82 11.43
C GLY A 230 8.80 -25.19 12.46
N LEU A 231 10.11 -25.40 12.33
CA LEU A 231 11.11 -24.80 13.21
C LEU A 231 11.12 -23.26 13.08
N PHE A 232 11.02 -22.74 11.88
CA PHE A 232 10.95 -21.30 11.63
C PHE A 232 9.73 -20.66 12.31
N LEU A 233 8.56 -21.30 12.20
CA LEU A 233 7.36 -20.83 12.89
C LEU A 233 7.53 -20.90 14.42
N ALA A 234 8.01 -22.02 14.95
CA ALA A 234 8.19 -22.23 16.39
C ALA A 234 9.10 -21.17 17.00
N VAL A 235 10.26 -20.90 16.38
CA VAL A 235 11.21 -19.87 16.86
C VAL A 235 10.58 -18.48 16.83
N ASN A 236 9.78 -18.14 15.81
CA ASN A 236 9.12 -16.84 15.77
C ASN A 236 8.01 -16.72 16.82
N ILE A 237 7.29 -17.79 17.12
CA ILE A 237 6.31 -17.81 18.22
C ILE A 237 7.03 -17.55 19.55
N VAL A 238 8.09 -18.29 19.82
CA VAL A 238 8.85 -18.18 21.08
C VAL A 238 9.47 -16.80 21.25
N ARG A 239 10.12 -16.26 20.21
CA ARG A 239 10.73 -14.91 20.26
C ARG A 239 9.74 -13.78 20.50
N LYS A 240 8.47 -13.96 20.11
CA LYS A 240 7.39 -12.97 20.28
C LYS A 240 6.55 -13.23 21.54
N SER A 241 6.85 -14.29 22.30
CA SER A 241 6.23 -14.57 23.60
C SER A 241 6.88 -13.68 24.67
N GLU A 242 6.06 -12.96 25.43
CA GLU A 242 6.54 -12.13 26.55
C GLU A 242 7.22 -12.99 27.64
N GLU A 243 6.77 -14.23 27.81
CA GLU A 243 7.24 -15.14 28.85
C GLU A 243 8.63 -15.74 28.54
N TYR A 244 8.92 -16.01 27.26
CA TYR A 244 10.11 -16.77 26.87
C TYR A 244 11.14 -15.97 26.06
N ALA A 245 10.85 -14.71 25.71
CA ALA A 245 11.68 -13.90 24.83
C ALA A 245 13.11 -13.71 25.35
N GLU A 246 13.27 -13.48 26.67
CA GLU A 246 14.60 -13.30 27.29
C GLU A 246 15.36 -14.62 27.39
N THR A 247 14.69 -15.68 27.88
CA THR A 247 15.31 -16.99 28.12
C THR A 247 15.75 -17.68 26.83
N LEU A 248 15.04 -17.42 25.73
CA LEU A 248 15.23 -18.10 24.45
C LEU A 248 15.76 -17.18 23.35
N SER A 249 16.33 -16.03 23.72
CA SER A 249 16.91 -15.04 22.80
C SER A 249 18.02 -15.63 21.90
N ASP A 250 18.75 -16.64 22.38
CA ASP A 250 19.89 -17.26 21.69
C ASP A 250 19.51 -18.40 20.74
N ILE A 251 18.22 -18.75 20.64
CA ILE A 251 17.78 -19.79 19.69
C ILE A 251 18.06 -19.34 18.26
N ARG A 252 18.89 -20.11 17.57
CA ARG A 252 19.26 -19.90 16.17
C ARG A 252 18.69 -21.00 15.29
N ILE A 253 18.13 -20.62 14.17
CA ILE A 253 17.75 -21.56 13.12
C ILE A 253 18.99 -21.85 12.29
N PRO A 254 19.34 -23.14 12.03
CA PRO A 254 20.44 -23.47 11.14
C PRO A 254 20.18 -22.97 9.72
N LYS A 255 21.22 -22.86 8.91
CA LYS A 255 21.08 -22.62 7.47
C LYS A 255 20.42 -23.84 6.83
N THR A 256 19.47 -23.62 5.96
CA THR A 256 18.70 -24.65 5.25
C THR A 256 18.77 -24.45 3.75
#